data_7110af21ee9d303d505fcb7331c57480
#
_entry.id   7110af21ee9d303d505fcb7331c57480
#
_cell.length_a   1.000
_cell.length_b   1.000
_cell.length_c   1.000
_cell.angle_alpha   90.00
_cell.angle_beta   90.00
_cell.angle_gamma   90.00
#
_symmetry.space_group_name_H-M   'P 1'
#
loop_
_entity.id
_entity.type
_entity.pdbx_description
1 polymer ?
#
loop_
_entity_poly.entity_id
_entity_poly.type
_entity_poly.pdbx_seq_one_letter_code
_entity_poly.pdbx_strand_id
1 'polypeptide(L)'
;MTNSVQKDSWNAHLYDEKHAFVSQFGGDLVELLSPRAGERILDLGCGTGDLAYKLHHQGVDVMGIDKSENMVQQAQNKYPGLTFQVEDAVNMTYINEFDAVFSNATLHWVKPPQKALQSIHDALKPGGRFVAEFGGKGNVQTITDEIIRQLGNHYQPEQFPWYYPSVAEYTTLMEQVGFRVTHAQHFDRPTPLTGEQGLRNWIEMFATSLFEGITVEKRESILTTVEKNVRGALYHDGEWLADYKRIRVVGIKE
;
A
#
# COMPACT_ATOMS: atom_id res chain seq x y z
N MET A 1 26.06 17.58 -2.98
CA MET A 1 25.01 16.72 -2.42
C MET A 1 24.19 16.25 -3.61
N THR A 2 24.49 15.10 -4.14
CA THR A 2 23.78 14.54 -5.29
C THR A 2 22.49 13.95 -4.78
N ASN A 3 21.34 14.60 -5.08
CA ASN A 3 20.03 13.97 -4.97
C ASN A 3 20.03 12.76 -5.91
N SER A 4 20.17 11.56 -5.33
CA SER A 4 19.83 10.34 -6.05
C SER A 4 18.32 10.36 -6.25
N VAL A 5 17.86 10.71 -7.44
CA VAL A 5 16.49 10.50 -7.88
C VAL A 5 16.25 9.00 -7.73
N GLN A 6 15.47 8.61 -6.74
CA GLN A 6 15.08 7.21 -6.54
C GLN A 6 14.29 6.82 -7.80
N LYS A 7 14.86 5.91 -8.59
CA LYS A 7 14.28 5.47 -9.85
C LYS A 7 12.90 4.87 -9.57
N ASP A 8 11.86 5.39 -10.23
CA ASP A 8 10.52 4.80 -10.16
C ASP A 8 10.60 3.35 -10.65
N SER A 9 10.38 2.40 -9.75
CA SER A 9 10.50 0.96 -10.01
C SER A 9 9.15 0.29 -10.28
N TRP A 10 8.03 1.03 -10.18
CA TRP A 10 6.71 0.47 -10.35
C TRP A 10 6.39 0.17 -11.82
N ASN A 11 6.04 -1.09 -12.09
CA ASN A 11 5.57 -1.53 -13.40
C ASN A 11 4.03 -1.58 -13.41
N ALA A 12 3.41 -0.48 -13.86
CA ALA A 12 1.96 -0.32 -13.87
C ALA A 12 1.23 -1.40 -14.69
N HIS A 13 1.81 -1.86 -15.81
CA HIS A 13 1.21 -2.95 -16.62
C HIS A 13 1.22 -4.29 -15.87
N LEU A 14 2.34 -4.65 -15.26
CA LEU A 14 2.46 -5.88 -14.49
C LEU A 14 1.54 -5.84 -13.25
N TYR A 15 1.37 -4.64 -12.67
CA TYR A 15 0.46 -4.42 -11.56
C TYR A 15 -1.00 -4.69 -11.96
N ASP A 16 -1.47 -4.11 -13.07
CA ASP A 16 -2.83 -4.32 -13.57
C ASP A 16 -3.10 -5.79 -13.93
N GLU A 17 -2.12 -6.48 -14.53
CA GLU A 17 -2.29 -7.88 -14.97
C GLU A 17 -2.29 -8.89 -13.81
N LYS A 18 -1.42 -8.70 -12.82
CA LYS A 18 -1.15 -9.74 -11.80
C LYS A 18 -1.56 -9.35 -10.38
N HIS A 19 -1.83 -8.07 -10.12
CA HIS A 19 -2.12 -7.58 -8.78
C HIS A 19 -3.45 -6.81 -8.69
N ALA A 20 -4.35 -6.98 -9.67
CA ALA A 20 -5.71 -6.42 -9.67
C ALA A 20 -6.54 -6.81 -8.42
N PHE A 21 -6.16 -7.87 -7.68
CA PHE A 21 -6.78 -8.24 -6.43
C PHE A 21 -6.72 -7.11 -5.37
N VAL A 22 -5.71 -6.24 -5.43
CA VAL A 22 -5.60 -5.09 -4.51
C VAL A 22 -6.82 -4.16 -4.66
N SER A 23 -7.22 -3.87 -5.91
CA SER A 23 -8.42 -3.07 -6.20
C SER A 23 -9.72 -3.81 -5.93
N GLN A 24 -9.73 -5.15 -6.05
CA GLN A 24 -10.90 -5.99 -5.76
C GLN A 24 -11.22 -6.00 -4.26
N PHE A 25 -10.21 -6.14 -3.41
CA PHE A 25 -10.37 -6.10 -1.95
C PHE A 25 -10.68 -4.68 -1.41
N GLY A 26 -10.51 -3.63 -2.21
CA GLY A 26 -10.87 -2.27 -1.83
C GLY A 26 -12.38 -2.01 -1.70
N GLY A 27 -13.25 -2.92 -2.18
CA GLY A 27 -14.71 -2.75 -2.11
C GLY A 27 -15.23 -2.55 -0.69
N ASP A 28 -14.86 -3.42 0.24
CA ASP A 28 -15.27 -3.32 1.65
C ASP A 28 -14.75 -2.03 2.31
N LEU A 29 -13.59 -1.53 1.87
CA LEU A 29 -13.04 -0.29 2.39
C LEU A 29 -13.82 0.93 1.86
N VAL A 30 -14.34 0.88 0.63
CA VAL A 30 -15.26 1.89 0.08
C VAL A 30 -16.57 1.92 0.86
N GLU A 31 -17.10 0.77 1.28
CA GLU A 31 -18.27 0.72 2.16
C GLU A 31 -18.00 1.40 3.51
N LEU A 32 -16.83 1.14 4.10
CA LEU A 32 -16.42 1.79 5.35
C LEU A 32 -16.21 3.30 5.18
N LEU A 33 -15.70 3.74 4.03
CA LEU A 33 -15.58 5.16 3.68
C LEU A 33 -16.97 5.82 3.63
N SER A 34 -18.00 5.09 3.21
CA SER A 34 -19.38 5.57 3.08
C SER A 34 -19.47 6.91 2.33
N PRO A 35 -18.99 6.95 1.07
CA PRO A 35 -18.92 8.18 0.30
C PRO A 35 -20.31 8.74 -0.01
N ARG A 36 -20.45 10.06 -0.08
CA ARG A 36 -21.71 10.75 -0.38
C ARG A 36 -21.55 11.57 -1.65
N ALA A 37 -22.58 11.59 -2.48
CA ALA A 37 -22.58 12.41 -3.68
C ALA A 37 -22.27 13.88 -3.36
N GLY A 38 -21.38 14.49 -4.15
CA GLY A 38 -20.93 15.87 -3.96
C GLY A 38 -19.78 16.06 -2.95
N GLU A 39 -19.34 15.02 -2.23
CA GLU A 39 -18.12 15.08 -1.42
C GLU A 39 -16.89 15.17 -2.31
N ARG A 40 -15.87 15.89 -1.86
CA ARG A 40 -14.53 15.89 -2.45
C ARG A 40 -13.64 14.96 -1.69
N ILE A 41 -13.16 13.90 -2.36
CA ILE A 41 -12.37 12.81 -1.75
C ILE A 41 -10.98 12.70 -2.40
N LEU A 42 -9.95 12.62 -1.57
CA LEU A 42 -8.58 12.32 -2.00
C LEU A 42 -8.35 10.80 -1.94
N ASP A 43 -8.01 10.18 -3.08
CA ASP A 43 -7.50 8.82 -3.17
C ASP A 43 -5.97 8.85 -3.09
N LEU A 44 -5.43 8.57 -1.90
CA LEU A 44 -4.00 8.64 -1.58
C LEU A 44 -3.31 7.32 -1.87
N GLY A 45 -2.38 7.33 -2.83
CA GLY A 45 -1.77 6.13 -3.40
C GLY A 45 -2.73 5.45 -4.37
N CYS A 46 -3.27 6.23 -5.29
CA CYS A 46 -4.34 5.80 -6.21
C CYS A 46 -3.91 4.72 -7.21
N GLY A 47 -2.60 4.46 -7.34
CA GLY A 47 -2.07 3.52 -8.31
C GLY A 47 -2.55 3.83 -9.72
N THR A 48 -3.12 2.83 -10.42
CA THR A 48 -3.66 2.99 -11.78
C THR A 48 -5.10 3.53 -11.84
N GLY A 49 -5.64 4.00 -10.71
CA GLY A 49 -6.87 4.80 -10.63
C GLY A 49 -8.19 4.02 -10.52
N ASP A 50 -8.16 2.69 -10.37
CA ASP A 50 -9.38 1.85 -10.40
C ASP A 50 -10.35 2.16 -9.26
N LEU A 51 -9.84 2.44 -8.04
CA LEU A 51 -10.68 2.80 -6.89
C LEU A 51 -11.20 4.24 -7.01
N ALA A 52 -10.38 5.18 -7.47
CA ALA A 52 -10.82 6.53 -7.79
C ALA A 52 -11.98 6.53 -8.80
N TYR A 53 -11.89 5.71 -9.84
CA TYR A 53 -12.94 5.55 -10.83
C TYR A 53 -14.25 4.98 -10.22
N LYS A 54 -14.16 3.98 -9.33
CA LYS A 54 -15.31 3.44 -8.61
C LYS A 54 -15.97 4.49 -7.71
N LEU A 55 -15.20 5.30 -7.01
CA LEU A 55 -15.70 6.39 -6.18
C LEU A 55 -16.40 7.47 -7.02
N HIS A 56 -15.81 7.85 -8.16
CA HIS A 56 -16.40 8.82 -9.08
C HIS A 56 -17.81 8.39 -9.55
N HIS A 57 -18.03 7.11 -9.84
CA HIS A 57 -19.33 6.57 -10.24
C HIS A 57 -20.40 6.62 -9.15
N GLN A 58 -20.02 6.93 -7.91
CA GLN A 58 -20.94 7.18 -6.79
C GLN A 58 -21.28 8.67 -6.63
N GLY A 59 -20.89 9.51 -7.61
CA GLY A 59 -21.18 10.94 -7.61
C GLY A 59 -20.21 11.77 -6.76
N VAL A 60 -19.02 11.24 -6.48
CA VAL A 60 -17.97 11.90 -5.70
C VAL A 60 -17.03 12.69 -6.62
N ASP A 61 -16.59 13.88 -6.19
CA ASP A 61 -15.47 14.61 -6.80
C ASP A 61 -14.14 13.99 -6.27
N VAL A 62 -13.51 13.15 -7.10
CA VAL A 62 -12.31 12.38 -6.71
C VAL A 62 -11.06 12.99 -7.33
N MET A 63 -10.05 13.17 -6.50
CA MET A 63 -8.68 13.44 -6.91
C MET A 63 -7.79 12.29 -6.47
N GLY A 64 -7.04 11.69 -7.40
CA GLY A 64 -6.06 10.65 -7.10
C GLY A 64 -4.64 11.21 -7.04
N ILE A 65 -3.85 10.78 -6.06
CA ILE A 65 -2.41 11.07 -6.01
C ILE A 65 -1.62 9.77 -5.81
N ASP A 66 -0.46 9.71 -6.47
CA ASP A 66 0.52 8.64 -6.27
C ASP A 66 1.93 9.21 -6.43
N LYS A 67 2.90 8.62 -5.73
CA LYS A 67 4.30 9.04 -5.85
C LYS A 67 4.95 8.58 -7.15
N SER A 68 4.44 7.52 -7.77
CA SER A 68 4.93 6.93 -9.01
C SER A 68 4.38 7.66 -10.23
N GLU A 69 5.27 8.26 -11.03
CA GLU A 69 4.90 8.84 -12.33
C GLU A 69 4.28 7.81 -13.26
N ASN A 70 4.80 6.56 -13.25
CA ASN A 70 4.28 5.47 -14.08
C ASN A 70 2.84 5.12 -13.73
N MET A 71 2.51 5.06 -12.43
CA MET A 71 1.14 4.79 -11.96
C MET A 71 0.19 5.92 -12.35
N VAL A 72 0.58 7.17 -12.11
CA VAL A 72 -0.24 8.36 -12.45
C VAL A 72 -0.47 8.45 -13.95
N GLN A 73 0.56 8.23 -14.77
CA GLN A 73 0.42 8.23 -16.23
C GLN A 73 -0.56 7.16 -16.71
N GLN A 74 -0.50 5.96 -16.12
CA GLN A 74 -1.44 4.87 -16.44
C GLN A 74 -2.87 5.24 -16.00
N ALA A 75 -3.05 5.82 -14.82
CA ALA A 75 -4.35 6.26 -14.33
C ALA A 75 -4.98 7.32 -15.24
N GLN A 76 -4.21 8.31 -15.68
CA GLN A 76 -4.64 9.34 -16.63
C GLN A 76 -5.04 8.75 -17.99
N ASN A 77 -4.29 7.76 -18.48
CA ASN A 77 -4.61 7.06 -19.74
C ASN A 77 -5.89 6.23 -19.62
N LYS A 78 -6.11 5.54 -18.51
CA LYS A 78 -7.31 4.70 -18.26
C LYS A 78 -8.57 5.56 -18.02
N TYR A 79 -8.41 6.69 -17.34
CA TYR A 79 -9.54 7.50 -16.84
C TYR A 79 -9.32 9.00 -17.12
N PRO A 80 -9.33 9.43 -18.40
CA PRO A 80 -8.99 10.80 -18.79
C PRO A 80 -9.95 11.88 -18.27
N GLY A 81 -11.11 11.47 -17.73
CA GLY A 81 -12.08 12.37 -17.09
C GLY A 81 -11.83 12.64 -15.60
N LEU A 82 -10.84 11.97 -14.98
CA LEU A 82 -10.49 12.14 -13.57
C LEU A 82 -9.18 12.91 -13.41
N THR A 83 -9.01 13.52 -12.24
CA THR A 83 -7.77 14.24 -11.91
C THR A 83 -6.81 13.31 -11.17
N PHE A 84 -5.61 13.15 -11.74
CA PHE A 84 -4.52 12.41 -11.11
C PHE A 84 -3.24 13.26 -11.10
N GLN A 85 -2.50 13.24 -9.98
CA GLN A 85 -1.26 14.01 -9.83
C GLN A 85 -0.16 13.16 -9.17
N VAL A 86 1.08 13.45 -9.58
CA VAL A 86 2.27 12.87 -8.92
C VAL A 86 2.54 13.67 -7.66
N GLU A 87 2.38 13.02 -6.50
CA GLU A 87 2.60 13.69 -5.22
C GLU A 87 3.00 12.69 -4.13
N ASP A 88 3.87 13.12 -3.21
CA ASP A 88 4.32 12.32 -2.09
C ASP A 88 3.45 12.60 -0.86
N ALA A 89 2.86 11.55 -0.28
CA ALA A 89 2.00 11.59 0.90
C ALA A 89 2.60 12.33 2.10
N VAL A 90 3.94 12.41 2.20
CA VAL A 90 4.63 13.10 3.32
C VAL A 90 4.83 14.61 3.09
N ASN A 91 4.48 15.11 1.92
CA ASN A 91 4.73 16.51 1.52
C ASN A 91 3.52 17.19 0.87
N MET A 92 2.31 16.65 1.05
CA MET A 92 1.09 17.27 0.52
C MET A 92 0.90 18.69 1.07
N THR A 93 0.37 19.59 0.24
CA THR A 93 0.18 21.01 0.59
C THR A 93 -1.30 21.41 0.70
N TYR A 94 -2.22 20.46 0.62
CA TYR A 94 -3.66 20.69 0.75
C TYR A 94 -4.03 21.09 2.18
N ILE A 95 -4.90 22.10 2.31
CA ILE A 95 -5.38 22.58 3.62
C ILE A 95 -6.91 22.66 3.61
N ASN A 96 -7.57 21.85 4.41
CA ASN A 96 -9.02 21.82 4.57
C ASN A 96 -9.80 21.73 3.24
N GLU A 97 -9.31 20.89 2.32
CA GLU A 97 -9.90 20.78 0.98
C GLU A 97 -10.83 19.58 0.82
N PHE A 98 -10.57 18.48 1.53
CA PHE A 98 -11.26 17.22 1.30
C PHE A 98 -12.24 16.87 2.43
N ASP A 99 -13.40 16.33 2.06
CA ASP A 99 -14.37 15.78 2.99
C ASP A 99 -13.93 14.41 3.51
N ALA A 100 -13.13 13.69 2.70
CA ALA A 100 -12.47 12.45 3.12
C ALA A 100 -11.12 12.26 2.43
N VAL A 101 -10.21 11.54 3.11
CA VAL A 101 -9.02 10.94 2.52
C VAL A 101 -9.17 9.42 2.61
N PHE A 102 -9.05 8.77 1.48
CA PHE A 102 -9.12 7.32 1.31
C PHE A 102 -7.74 6.79 0.91
N SER A 103 -7.32 5.66 1.47
CA SER A 103 -6.05 5.03 1.09
C SER A 103 -6.13 3.51 1.21
N ASN A 104 -5.85 2.81 0.13
CA ASN A 104 -5.81 1.35 0.11
C ASN A 104 -4.43 0.83 -0.30
N ALA A 105 -3.85 -0.04 0.51
CA ALA A 105 -2.59 -0.75 0.27
C ALA A 105 -1.36 0.13 0.01
N THR A 106 -1.34 1.36 0.50
CA THR A 106 -0.29 2.36 0.24
C THR A 106 0.56 2.70 1.45
N LEU A 107 -0.06 2.96 2.61
CA LEU A 107 0.61 3.61 3.75
C LEU A 107 1.74 2.80 4.39
N HIS A 108 1.78 1.50 4.18
CA HIS A 108 2.92 0.68 4.60
C HIS A 108 4.20 0.90 3.77
N TRP A 109 4.13 1.61 2.64
CA TRP A 109 5.28 2.06 1.86
C TRP A 109 5.79 3.44 2.27
N VAL A 110 5.01 4.17 3.09
CA VAL A 110 5.26 5.58 3.39
C VAL A 110 6.02 5.74 4.71
N LYS A 111 7.21 6.32 4.63
CA LYS A 111 8.06 6.61 5.79
C LYS A 111 8.54 8.07 5.73
N PRO A 112 8.53 8.82 6.84
CA PRO A 112 7.99 8.45 8.16
C PRO A 112 6.46 8.62 8.23
N PRO A 113 5.75 7.70 8.92
CA PRO A 113 4.28 7.67 8.96
C PRO A 113 3.65 8.91 9.59
N GLN A 114 4.31 9.53 10.59
CA GLN A 114 3.82 10.74 11.23
C GLN A 114 3.65 11.91 10.26
N LYS A 115 4.59 12.08 9.30
CA LYS A 115 4.49 13.15 8.30
C LYS A 115 3.32 12.93 7.35
N ALA A 116 3.10 11.68 6.92
CA ALA A 116 1.95 11.34 6.10
C ALA A 116 0.64 11.61 6.85
N LEU A 117 0.54 11.17 8.11
CA LEU A 117 -0.65 11.42 8.94
C LEU A 117 -0.90 12.91 9.15
N GLN A 118 0.15 13.72 9.36
CA GLN A 118 0.02 15.18 9.47
C GLN A 118 -0.50 15.77 8.16
N SER A 119 0.09 15.41 7.02
CA SER A 119 -0.37 15.90 5.71
C SER A 119 -1.82 15.49 5.41
N ILE A 120 -2.22 14.27 5.78
CA ILE A 120 -3.61 13.80 5.65
C ILE A 120 -4.54 14.61 6.55
N HIS A 121 -4.15 14.84 7.79
CA HIS A 121 -4.94 15.65 8.72
C HIS A 121 -5.13 17.08 8.20
N ASP A 122 -4.06 17.72 7.72
CA ASP A 122 -4.11 19.08 7.20
C ASP A 122 -5.00 19.18 5.97
N ALA A 123 -4.96 18.19 5.08
CA ALA A 123 -5.78 18.14 3.85
C ALA A 123 -7.28 18.00 4.12
N LEU A 124 -7.68 17.39 5.22
CA LEU A 124 -9.08 17.20 5.59
C LEU A 124 -9.73 18.49 6.11
N LYS A 125 -10.98 18.71 5.76
CA LYS A 125 -11.86 19.70 6.41
C LYS A 125 -12.13 19.32 7.86
N PRO A 126 -12.44 20.27 8.77
CA PRO A 126 -12.96 19.94 10.09
C PRO A 126 -14.17 18.99 10.00
N GLY A 127 -14.18 17.92 10.78
CA GLY A 127 -15.19 16.86 10.70
C GLY A 127 -14.98 15.87 9.54
N GLY A 128 -13.99 16.08 8.68
CA GLY A 128 -13.61 15.16 7.60
C GLY A 128 -13.05 13.85 8.12
N ARG A 129 -13.14 12.79 7.31
CA ARG A 129 -12.72 11.43 7.70
C ARG A 129 -11.53 10.92 6.93
N PHE A 130 -10.64 10.24 7.62
CA PHE A 130 -9.57 9.43 7.05
C PHE A 130 -9.93 7.96 7.15
N VAL A 131 -9.89 7.23 6.04
CA VAL A 131 -10.18 5.79 5.97
C VAL A 131 -9.06 5.10 5.23
N ALA A 132 -8.40 4.14 5.88
CA ALA A 132 -7.29 3.43 5.26
C ALA A 132 -7.24 1.95 5.60
N GLU A 133 -6.72 1.17 4.66
CA GLU A 133 -6.33 -0.22 4.84
C GLU A 133 -4.94 -0.47 4.25
N PHE A 134 -4.06 -1.11 5.03
CA PHE A 134 -2.70 -1.42 4.59
C PHE A 134 -2.09 -2.57 5.41
N GLY A 135 -0.86 -2.98 5.08
CA GLY A 135 -0.17 -4.05 5.79
C GLY A 135 0.08 -3.70 7.26
N GLY A 136 -0.37 -4.55 8.17
CA GLY A 136 -0.14 -4.43 9.61
C GLY A 136 0.96 -5.37 10.11
N LYS A 137 1.18 -5.39 11.41
CA LYS A 137 2.17 -6.24 12.07
C LYS A 137 2.01 -7.70 11.69
N GLY A 138 3.11 -8.32 11.25
CA GLY A 138 3.11 -9.71 10.79
C GLY A 138 2.64 -9.90 9.34
N ASN A 139 2.39 -8.83 8.57
CA ASN A 139 2.02 -8.94 7.17
C ASN A 139 3.13 -9.61 6.36
N VAL A 140 2.78 -10.67 5.62
CA VAL A 140 3.69 -11.49 4.79
C VAL A 140 4.94 -11.99 5.53
N GLN A 141 4.80 -12.19 6.83
CA GLN A 141 5.93 -12.47 7.71
C GLN A 141 6.62 -13.79 7.37
N THR A 142 5.87 -14.82 6.99
CA THR A 142 6.45 -16.11 6.61
C THR A 142 7.41 -15.98 5.42
N ILE A 143 7.07 -15.12 4.46
CA ILE A 143 7.90 -14.85 3.28
C ILE A 143 9.13 -14.02 3.67
N THR A 144 8.90 -12.90 4.37
CA THR A 144 9.96 -11.94 4.68
C THR A 144 10.98 -12.49 5.66
N ASP A 145 10.55 -13.21 6.69
CA ASP A 145 11.45 -13.84 7.66
C ASP A 145 12.33 -14.89 6.98
N GLU A 146 11.78 -15.66 6.06
CA GLU A 146 12.56 -16.65 5.31
C GLU A 146 13.58 -15.98 4.38
N ILE A 147 13.19 -14.92 3.64
CA ILE A 147 14.13 -14.16 2.81
C ILE A 147 15.28 -13.61 3.68
N ILE A 148 14.97 -12.96 4.79
CA ILE A 148 15.96 -12.39 5.72
C ILE A 148 16.89 -13.49 6.28
N ARG A 149 16.34 -14.64 6.63
CA ARG A 149 17.10 -15.79 7.09
C ARG A 149 18.11 -16.29 6.04
N GLN A 150 17.69 -16.34 4.76
CA GLN A 150 18.58 -16.77 3.68
C GLN A 150 19.63 -15.72 3.31
N LEU A 151 19.32 -14.43 3.46
CA LEU A 151 20.28 -13.34 3.29
C LEU A 151 21.37 -13.37 4.38
N GLY A 152 21.02 -13.75 5.61
CA GLY A 152 21.94 -13.80 6.73
C GLY A 152 22.68 -12.48 6.95
N ASN A 153 24.02 -12.50 6.95
CA ASN A 153 24.85 -11.30 7.15
C ASN A 153 24.79 -10.29 5.98
N HIS A 154 24.16 -10.64 4.87
CA HIS A 154 23.96 -9.70 3.76
C HIS A 154 22.73 -8.81 3.95
N TYR A 155 21.83 -9.15 4.86
CA TYR A 155 20.65 -8.35 5.14
C TYR A 155 21.01 -7.05 5.86
N GLN A 156 20.47 -5.94 5.37
CA GLN A 156 20.56 -4.63 6.00
C GLN A 156 19.14 -4.16 6.35
N PRO A 157 18.84 -3.78 7.61
CA PRO A 157 17.48 -3.36 8.02
C PRO A 157 16.89 -2.23 7.19
N GLU A 158 17.75 -1.34 6.64
CA GLU A 158 17.35 -0.21 5.81
C GLU A 158 16.76 -0.64 4.46
N GLN A 159 17.08 -1.87 4.01
CA GLN A 159 16.55 -2.48 2.78
C GLN A 159 15.12 -2.97 2.95
N PHE A 160 14.60 -3.08 4.20
CA PHE A 160 13.21 -3.48 4.43
C PHE A 160 12.27 -2.34 4.01
N PRO A 161 11.48 -2.52 2.92
CA PRO A 161 10.82 -1.39 2.30
C PRO A 161 9.58 -0.94 3.06
N TRP A 162 9.01 -1.79 3.90
CA TRP A 162 7.71 -1.54 4.51
C TRP A 162 7.79 -1.05 5.96
N TYR A 163 6.67 -0.46 6.38
CA TYR A 163 6.33 -0.19 7.76
C TYR A 163 5.04 -0.94 8.09
N TYR A 164 5.13 -1.95 8.95
CA TYR A 164 4.02 -2.80 9.38
C TYR A 164 3.71 -2.59 10.87
N PRO A 165 2.94 -1.55 11.22
CA PRO A 165 2.61 -1.26 12.61
C PRO A 165 1.56 -2.21 13.18
N SER A 166 1.53 -2.31 14.50
CA SER A 166 0.36 -2.79 15.22
C SER A 166 -0.77 -1.74 15.20
N VAL A 167 -1.99 -2.16 15.55
CA VAL A 167 -3.12 -1.22 15.73
C VAL A 167 -2.76 -0.14 16.76
N ALA A 168 -2.21 -0.52 17.91
CA ALA A 168 -1.86 0.43 18.96
C ALA A 168 -0.84 1.48 18.50
N GLU A 169 0.23 1.06 17.80
CA GLU A 169 1.24 1.97 17.28
C GLU A 169 0.63 2.98 16.31
N TYR A 170 -0.17 2.52 15.35
CA TYR A 170 -0.69 3.40 14.31
C TYR A 170 -1.79 4.33 14.84
N THR A 171 -2.71 3.83 15.68
CA THR A 171 -3.75 4.67 16.27
C THR A 171 -3.19 5.71 17.24
N THR A 172 -2.12 5.39 17.99
CA THR A 172 -1.42 6.39 18.80
C THR A 172 -0.87 7.53 17.93
N LEU A 173 -0.27 7.22 16.76
CA LEU A 173 0.20 8.26 15.85
C LEU A 173 -0.97 9.09 15.29
N MET A 174 -2.11 8.46 14.98
CA MET A 174 -3.31 9.17 14.52
C MET A 174 -3.81 10.17 15.58
N GLU A 175 -3.92 9.75 16.83
CA GLU A 175 -4.35 10.62 17.94
C GLU A 175 -3.36 11.76 18.20
N GLN A 176 -2.06 11.51 18.09
CA GLN A 176 -1.03 12.55 18.25
C GLN A 176 -1.13 13.68 17.24
N VAL A 177 -1.61 13.42 16.03
CA VAL A 177 -1.81 14.45 14.99
C VAL A 177 -3.22 15.07 15.00
N GLY A 178 -4.11 14.67 15.94
CA GLY A 178 -5.43 15.27 16.14
C GLY A 178 -6.61 14.49 15.56
N PHE A 179 -6.43 13.22 15.18
CA PHE A 179 -7.57 12.38 14.82
C PHE A 179 -8.26 11.80 16.06
N ARG A 180 -9.59 11.82 16.07
CA ARG A 180 -10.37 10.90 16.90
C ARG A 180 -10.54 9.58 16.16
N VAL A 181 -9.91 8.51 16.65
CA VAL A 181 -10.01 7.17 16.05
C VAL A 181 -11.38 6.57 16.38
N THR A 182 -12.15 6.22 15.36
CA THR A 182 -13.51 5.67 15.52
C THR A 182 -13.59 4.19 15.14
N HIS A 183 -12.60 3.69 14.39
CA HIS A 183 -12.50 2.28 14.02
C HIS A 183 -11.03 1.90 13.89
N ALA A 184 -10.68 0.72 14.42
CA ALA A 184 -9.38 0.09 14.19
C ALA A 184 -9.53 -1.42 14.27
N GLN A 185 -9.06 -2.13 13.24
CA GLN A 185 -9.14 -3.58 13.14
C GLN A 185 -7.83 -4.14 12.58
N HIS A 186 -7.36 -5.25 13.13
CA HIS A 186 -6.30 -6.08 12.56
C HIS A 186 -6.90 -7.43 12.19
N PHE A 187 -6.63 -7.92 10.97
CA PHE A 187 -7.20 -9.17 10.49
C PHE A 187 -6.30 -9.85 9.47
N ASP A 188 -6.44 -11.18 9.39
CA ASP A 188 -5.74 -11.99 8.41
C ASP A 188 -6.49 -11.95 7.07
N ARG A 189 -5.73 -11.85 5.98
CA ARG A 189 -6.24 -11.90 4.62
C ARG A 189 -5.33 -12.79 3.75
N PRO A 190 -5.34 -14.10 3.92
CA PRO A 190 -4.61 -14.97 3.01
C PRO A 190 -4.96 -14.63 1.56
N THR A 191 -3.95 -14.35 0.74
CA THR A 191 -4.16 -13.85 -0.61
C THR A 191 -3.53 -14.80 -1.62
N PRO A 192 -4.31 -15.34 -2.58
CA PRO A 192 -3.79 -16.17 -3.65
C PRO A 192 -2.79 -15.41 -4.52
N LEU A 193 -1.67 -16.05 -4.83
CA LEU A 193 -0.68 -15.57 -5.79
C LEU A 193 -0.76 -16.42 -7.04
N THR A 194 -1.07 -15.81 -8.16
CA THR A 194 -1.44 -16.49 -9.41
C THR A 194 -0.32 -17.38 -9.95
N GLY A 195 -0.63 -18.66 -10.10
CA GLY A 195 0.18 -19.66 -10.76
C GLY A 195 1.36 -20.19 -9.92
N GLU A 196 2.08 -21.16 -10.48
CA GLU A 196 3.20 -21.81 -9.79
C GLU A 196 4.35 -20.85 -9.46
N GLN A 197 4.55 -19.83 -10.30
CA GLN A 197 5.54 -18.76 -10.10
C GLN A 197 5.01 -17.60 -9.23
N GLY A 198 3.83 -17.73 -8.63
CA GLY A 198 3.17 -16.67 -7.89
C GLY A 198 4.02 -16.05 -6.80
N LEU A 199 4.72 -16.87 -6.00
CA LEU A 199 5.61 -16.39 -4.94
C LEU A 199 6.81 -15.62 -5.52
N ARG A 200 7.45 -16.12 -6.59
CA ARG A 200 8.57 -15.43 -7.24
C ARG A 200 8.14 -14.08 -7.83
N ASN A 201 7.03 -14.07 -8.55
CA ASN A 201 6.48 -12.84 -9.12
C ASN A 201 6.18 -11.81 -8.02
N TRP A 202 5.65 -12.25 -6.88
CA TRP A 202 5.41 -11.40 -5.72
C TRP A 202 6.72 -10.81 -5.16
N ILE A 203 7.75 -11.65 -4.95
CA ILE A 203 9.06 -11.20 -4.44
C ILE A 203 9.71 -10.22 -5.44
N GLU A 204 9.62 -10.48 -6.72
CA GLU A 204 10.17 -9.61 -7.77
C GLU A 204 9.44 -8.26 -7.85
N MET A 205 8.14 -8.23 -7.57
CA MET A 205 7.37 -7.00 -7.59
C MET A 205 7.60 -6.14 -6.34
N PHE A 206 7.64 -6.75 -5.15
CA PHE A 206 7.50 -6.03 -3.90
C PHE A 206 8.75 -6.07 -3.01
N ALA A 207 9.63 -7.05 -3.14
CA ALA A 207 10.72 -7.30 -2.20
C ALA A 207 12.13 -7.14 -2.81
N THR A 208 12.25 -6.50 -3.97
CA THR A 208 13.55 -6.36 -4.68
C THR A 208 14.60 -5.61 -3.88
N SER A 209 14.21 -4.63 -3.08
CA SER A 209 15.13 -3.87 -2.23
C SER A 209 15.89 -4.74 -1.22
N LEU A 210 15.29 -5.85 -0.78
CA LEU A 210 15.95 -6.80 0.12
C LEU A 210 17.18 -7.47 -0.51
N PHE A 211 17.27 -7.48 -1.83
CA PHE A 211 18.35 -8.11 -2.59
C PHE A 211 19.38 -7.11 -3.14
N GLU A 212 19.33 -5.85 -2.71
CA GLU A 212 20.34 -4.87 -3.13
C GLU A 212 21.75 -5.31 -2.70
N GLY A 213 22.69 -5.27 -3.65
CA GLY A 213 24.07 -5.72 -3.43
C GLY A 213 24.27 -7.24 -3.53
N ILE A 214 23.23 -8.01 -3.84
CA ILE A 214 23.30 -9.47 -4.03
C ILE A 214 23.49 -9.79 -5.52
N THR A 215 24.42 -10.71 -5.86
CA THR A 215 24.61 -11.15 -7.24
C THR A 215 23.42 -11.93 -7.76
N VAL A 216 23.22 -11.97 -9.07
CA VAL A 216 22.11 -12.67 -9.73
C VAL A 216 22.08 -14.15 -9.33
N GLU A 217 23.21 -14.81 -9.35
CA GLU A 217 23.35 -16.23 -9.01
C GLU A 217 22.99 -16.50 -7.54
N LYS A 218 23.45 -15.63 -6.65
CA LYS A 218 23.15 -15.73 -5.21
C LYS A 218 21.66 -15.50 -4.95
N ARG A 219 21.09 -14.48 -5.60
CA ARG A 219 19.64 -14.17 -5.53
C ARG A 219 18.81 -15.38 -5.97
N GLU A 220 19.13 -16.00 -7.10
CA GLU A 220 18.41 -17.17 -7.62
C GLU A 220 18.50 -18.37 -6.66
N SER A 221 19.68 -18.61 -6.08
CA SER A 221 19.86 -19.64 -5.05
C SER A 221 18.99 -19.37 -3.81
N ILE A 222 18.91 -18.11 -3.36
CA ILE A 222 18.08 -17.70 -2.22
C ILE A 222 16.60 -17.93 -2.57
N LEU A 223 16.12 -17.46 -3.71
CA LEU A 223 14.73 -17.60 -4.13
C LEU A 223 14.30 -19.07 -4.18
N THR A 224 15.13 -19.94 -4.75
CA THR A 224 14.87 -21.39 -4.80
C THR A 224 14.75 -21.99 -3.38
N THR A 225 15.60 -21.54 -2.46
CA THR A 225 15.57 -22.02 -1.07
C THR A 225 14.35 -21.49 -0.32
N VAL A 226 14.00 -20.21 -0.52
CA VAL A 226 12.79 -19.60 0.06
C VAL A 226 11.55 -20.38 -0.38
N GLU A 227 11.36 -20.58 -1.69
CA GLU A 227 10.21 -21.35 -2.23
C GLU A 227 10.10 -22.73 -1.58
N LYS A 228 11.22 -23.45 -1.51
CA LYS A 228 11.25 -24.78 -0.89
C LYS A 228 10.81 -24.74 0.57
N ASN A 229 11.31 -23.77 1.34
CA ASN A 229 11.13 -23.75 2.79
C ASN A 229 9.75 -23.23 3.20
N VAL A 230 9.16 -22.28 2.47
CA VAL A 230 7.81 -21.76 2.77
C VAL A 230 6.69 -22.60 2.14
N ARG A 231 7.03 -23.53 1.23
CA ARG A 231 6.03 -24.30 0.47
C ARG A 231 5.04 -25.05 1.37
N GLY A 232 5.51 -25.66 2.45
CA GLY A 232 4.64 -26.38 3.38
C GLY A 232 3.64 -25.50 4.13
N ALA A 233 3.94 -24.21 4.27
CA ALA A 233 3.09 -23.25 4.98
C ALA A 233 2.20 -22.43 4.04
N LEU A 234 2.66 -22.17 2.82
CA LEU A 234 2.01 -21.19 1.94
C LEU A 234 1.52 -21.78 0.59
N TYR A 235 1.74 -23.07 0.31
CA TYR A 235 1.29 -23.68 -0.95
C TYR A 235 0.26 -24.75 -0.68
N HIS A 236 -1.00 -24.48 -1.05
CA HIS A 236 -2.14 -25.36 -0.82
C HIS A 236 -2.96 -25.52 -2.10
N ASP A 237 -3.41 -26.72 -2.38
CA ASP A 237 -4.31 -27.05 -3.51
C ASP A 237 -3.83 -26.53 -4.88
N GLY A 238 -2.49 -26.46 -5.08
CA GLY A 238 -1.90 -26.03 -6.34
C GLY A 238 -1.67 -24.51 -6.44
N GLU A 239 -1.94 -23.73 -5.39
CA GLU A 239 -1.77 -22.29 -5.36
C GLU A 239 -0.94 -21.82 -4.16
N TRP A 240 -0.21 -20.71 -4.36
CA TRP A 240 0.44 -20.00 -3.29
C TRP A 240 -0.56 -19.08 -2.58
N LEU A 241 -0.58 -19.10 -1.25
CA LEU A 241 -1.36 -18.21 -0.39
C LEU A 241 -0.39 -17.37 0.45
N ALA A 242 -0.22 -16.11 0.10
CA ALA A 242 0.58 -15.21 0.91
C ALA A 242 -0.16 -14.83 2.21
N ASP A 243 0.56 -14.83 3.33
CA ASP A 243 0.05 -14.60 4.69
C ASP A 243 -0.14 -13.11 4.99
N TYR A 244 -0.96 -12.42 4.16
CA TYR A 244 -1.28 -11.02 4.38
C TYR A 244 -2.00 -10.79 5.71
N LYS A 245 -1.54 -9.78 6.46
CA LYS A 245 -2.22 -9.23 7.62
C LYS A 245 -2.44 -7.75 7.43
N ARG A 246 -3.68 -7.32 7.60
CA ARG A 246 -4.09 -5.95 7.33
C ARG A 246 -4.50 -5.24 8.60
N ILE A 247 -4.23 -3.95 8.65
CA ILE A 247 -4.93 -3.05 9.55
C ILE A 247 -5.84 -2.14 8.75
N ARG A 248 -7.00 -1.86 9.34
CA ARG A 248 -8.03 -0.98 8.80
C ARG A 248 -8.33 0.06 9.87
N VAL A 249 -8.33 1.34 9.51
CA VAL A 249 -8.53 2.45 10.46
C VAL A 249 -9.50 3.49 9.91
N VAL A 250 -10.26 4.12 10.81
CA VAL A 250 -11.02 5.33 10.55
C VAL A 250 -10.70 6.36 11.61
N GLY A 251 -10.34 7.58 11.17
CA GLY A 251 -10.13 8.74 12.02
C GLY A 251 -10.97 9.93 11.55
N ILE A 252 -11.48 10.70 12.49
CA ILE A 252 -12.21 11.94 12.23
C ILE A 252 -11.31 13.09 12.66
N LYS A 253 -11.14 14.11 11.80
CA LYS A 253 -10.48 15.37 12.14
C LYS A 253 -11.40 16.18 13.05
N GLU A 254 -10.96 16.47 14.26
CA GLU A 254 -11.67 17.33 15.22
C GLU A 254 -11.24 18.79 15.16
#